data_ee73dc6ced6303a8cfd7623b08ec3c26
#
_entry.id   ee73dc6ced6303a8cfd7623b08ec3c26
#
_cell.length_a   1.000
_cell.length_b   1.000
_cell.length_c   1.000
_cell.angle_alpha   90.00
_cell.angle_beta   90.00
_cell.angle_gamma   90.00
#
_symmetry.space_group_name_H-M   'P 1'
#
loop_
_entity.id
_entity.type
_entity.pdbx_description
1 polymer ?
#
loop_
_entity_poly.entity_id
_entity_poly.type
_entity_poly.pdbx_seq_one_letter_code
_entity_poly.pdbx_strand_id
1 'polypeptide(L)'
;MIYDQVKTTRFTSRTYLSVPMTIYRLGIKFDMFDHIWTGEYQFLNTRIWDSARRLEPGMYREGQMQCLSFGYSKPLHLGRAGAILLDDEAAYHTLSEMRADGRGLEYDLWSSQKHFYVGYHYCPTLETCQLGIDKLDRVVPQCQMGDYPDCLQLRFSQHPESLHSQQLSLF
;
A
#
# COMPACT_ATOMS: atom_id res chain seq x y z
N MET A 1 -7.83 13.30 -8.43
CA MET A 1 -8.09 11.98 -7.87
C MET A 1 -6.95 11.03 -8.22
N ILE A 2 -6.33 10.42 -7.24
CA ILE A 2 -5.08 9.64 -7.41
C ILE A 2 -5.34 8.36 -8.20
N TYR A 3 -6.51 7.76 -8.06
CA TYR A 3 -6.87 6.47 -8.69
C TYR A 3 -7.09 6.56 -10.21
N ASP A 4 -7.55 7.68 -10.72
CA ASP A 4 -7.87 7.80 -12.15
C ASP A 4 -6.65 8.07 -13.04
N GLN A 5 -5.47 8.28 -12.44
CA GLN A 5 -4.28 8.70 -13.19
C GLN A 5 -3.35 7.54 -13.58
N VAL A 6 -3.29 6.46 -12.80
CA VAL A 6 -2.41 5.33 -13.10
C VAL A 6 -3.15 4.27 -13.90
N LYS A 7 -3.10 4.36 -15.23
CA LYS A 7 -3.69 3.36 -16.12
C LYS A 7 -2.76 2.19 -16.38
N THR A 8 -1.48 2.40 -16.30
CA THR A 8 -0.46 1.41 -16.57
C THR A 8 0.80 1.66 -15.72
N THR A 9 1.46 0.60 -15.28
CA THR A 9 2.72 0.69 -14.54
C THR A 9 3.64 -0.47 -14.87
N ARG A 10 4.93 -0.33 -14.54
CA ARG A 10 5.92 -1.41 -14.61
C ARG A 10 6.69 -1.48 -13.30
N PHE A 11 7.00 -2.66 -12.84
CA PHE A 11 7.74 -2.86 -11.59
C PHE A 11 8.49 -4.19 -11.60
N THR A 12 9.34 -4.40 -10.60
CA THR A 12 10.12 -5.64 -10.50
C THR A 12 9.22 -6.84 -10.25
N SER A 13 9.53 -7.96 -10.90
CA SER A 13 8.88 -9.24 -10.62
C SER A 13 9.31 -9.85 -9.28
N ARG A 14 10.45 -9.41 -8.74
CA ARG A 14 10.95 -9.84 -7.43
C ARG A 14 10.30 -9.04 -6.31
N THR A 15 9.02 -9.24 -6.12
CA THR A 15 8.20 -8.54 -5.12
C THR A 15 7.31 -9.50 -4.35
N TYR A 16 6.74 -9.03 -3.25
CA TYR A 16 5.79 -9.85 -2.50
C TYR A 16 4.50 -10.06 -3.32
N LEU A 17 4.01 -11.29 -3.32
CA LEU A 17 2.90 -11.74 -4.17
C LEU A 17 1.65 -10.85 -4.10
N SER A 18 1.36 -10.24 -2.95
CA SER A 18 0.19 -9.36 -2.81
C SER A 18 0.27 -8.10 -3.67
N VAL A 19 1.47 -7.67 -4.08
CA VAL A 19 1.66 -6.47 -4.89
C VAL A 19 1.04 -6.63 -6.28
N PRO A 20 1.47 -7.58 -7.13
CA PRO A 20 0.83 -7.78 -8.44
C PRO A 20 -0.64 -8.16 -8.31
N MET A 21 -1.04 -8.90 -7.26
CA MET A 21 -2.45 -9.23 -7.01
C MET A 21 -3.29 -7.98 -6.74
N THR A 22 -2.77 -7.03 -5.99
CA THR A 22 -3.47 -5.76 -5.71
C THR A 22 -3.61 -4.93 -6.97
N ILE A 23 -2.53 -4.76 -7.75
CA ILE A 23 -2.53 -4.02 -9.01
C ILE A 23 -3.54 -4.62 -10.00
N TYR A 24 -3.55 -5.97 -10.09
CA TYR A 24 -4.51 -6.70 -10.93
C TYR A 24 -5.97 -6.42 -10.50
N ARG A 25 -6.27 -6.50 -9.20
CA ARG A 25 -7.63 -6.24 -8.67
C ARG A 25 -8.10 -4.81 -8.90
N LEU A 26 -7.17 -3.85 -8.92
CA LEU A 26 -7.47 -2.45 -9.24
C LEU A 26 -7.72 -2.21 -10.74
N GLY A 27 -7.61 -3.24 -11.58
CA GLY A 27 -7.78 -3.10 -13.04
C GLY A 27 -6.67 -2.30 -13.72
N ILE A 28 -5.55 -2.08 -13.04
CA ILE A 28 -4.40 -1.35 -13.58
C ILE A 28 -3.60 -2.31 -14.45
N LYS A 29 -3.35 -1.93 -15.68
CA LYS A 29 -2.47 -2.70 -16.58
C LYS A 29 -1.04 -2.60 -16.07
N PHE A 30 -0.34 -3.71 -16.02
CA PHE A 30 1.05 -3.72 -15.58
C PHE A 30 1.91 -4.69 -16.38
N ASP A 31 3.20 -4.42 -16.34
CA ASP A 31 4.26 -5.27 -16.86
C ASP A 31 5.31 -5.46 -15.78
N MET A 32 5.89 -6.63 -15.70
CA MET A 32 6.92 -6.96 -14.73
C MET A 32 8.24 -7.30 -15.43
N PHE A 33 9.35 -6.96 -14.81
CA PHE A 33 10.69 -7.28 -15.29
C PHE A 33 11.56 -7.81 -14.16
N ASP A 34 12.42 -8.75 -14.46
CA ASP A 34 13.34 -9.29 -13.46
C ASP A 34 14.40 -8.25 -13.09
N HIS A 35 14.36 -7.78 -11.85
CA HIS A 35 15.31 -6.81 -11.32
C HIS A 35 15.52 -7.03 -9.82
N ILE A 36 16.78 -7.16 -9.43
CA ILE A 36 17.19 -7.24 -8.03
C ILE A 36 17.26 -5.81 -7.48
N TRP A 37 16.71 -5.60 -6.30
CA TRP A 37 16.64 -4.29 -5.65
C TRP A 37 16.98 -4.36 -4.16
N THR A 38 17.28 -3.21 -3.57
CA THR A 38 17.59 -3.07 -2.15
C THR A 38 16.78 -1.94 -1.55
N GLY A 39 16.11 -2.22 -0.44
CA GLY A 39 15.31 -1.27 0.33
C GLY A 39 13.98 -0.89 -0.30
N GLU A 40 14.00 -0.47 -1.54
CA GLU A 40 12.82 0.03 -2.24
C GLU A 40 12.93 -0.07 -3.76
N TYR A 41 11.80 -0.03 -4.44
CA TYR A 41 11.69 0.10 -5.90
C TYR A 41 10.50 0.98 -6.29
N GLN A 42 10.55 1.56 -7.47
CA GLN A 42 9.50 2.43 -8.00
C GLN A 42 8.51 1.64 -8.86
N PHE A 43 7.24 1.97 -8.74
CA PHE A 43 6.25 1.69 -9.78
C PHE A 43 6.45 2.71 -10.89
N LEU A 44 7.08 2.31 -12.00
CA LEU A 44 7.50 3.20 -13.07
C LEU A 44 6.32 4.01 -13.61
N ASN A 45 6.57 5.25 -13.99
CA ASN A 45 5.60 6.25 -14.41
C ASN A 45 4.62 6.70 -13.30
N THR A 46 4.97 6.47 -12.05
CA THR A 46 4.21 6.95 -10.89
C THR A 46 5.13 7.60 -9.86
N ARG A 47 4.56 8.26 -8.86
CA ARG A 47 5.28 8.75 -7.67
C ARG A 47 5.37 7.68 -6.56
N ILE A 48 4.85 6.48 -6.81
CA ILE A 48 4.70 5.43 -5.80
C ILE A 48 5.96 4.57 -5.74
N TRP A 49 6.43 4.35 -4.52
CA TRP A 49 7.57 3.50 -4.20
C TRP A 49 7.16 2.42 -3.20
N ASP A 50 7.52 1.19 -3.46
CA ASP A 50 7.47 0.14 -2.45
C ASP A 50 8.77 0.20 -1.63
N SER A 51 8.68 0.77 -0.44
CA SER A 51 9.80 0.92 0.50
C SER A 51 9.69 -0.08 1.66
N ALA A 52 9.05 -1.23 1.42
CA ALA A 52 8.77 -2.22 2.45
C ALA A 52 10.02 -2.91 3.05
N ARG A 53 11.20 -2.70 2.47
CA ARG A 53 12.49 -3.24 2.95
C ARG A 53 13.44 -2.14 3.45
N ARG A 54 12.94 -0.92 3.60
CA ARG A 54 13.73 0.23 4.05
C ARG A 54 13.04 0.92 5.23
N LEU A 55 13.79 1.14 6.30
CA LEU A 55 13.36 1.99 7.41
C LEU A 55 14.61 2.63 8.03
N GLU A 56 14.81 3.91 7.78
CA GLU A 56 15.96 4.67 8.27
C GLU A 56 15.61 6.15 8.43
N PRO A 57 16.29 6.89 9.31
CA PRO A 57 16.08 8.32 9.46
C PRO A 57 16.34 9.06 8.14
N GLY A 58 15.49 10.04 7.84
CA GLY A 58 15.62 10.88 6.64
C GLY A 58 15.39 10.16 5.32
N MET A 59 14.71 9.00 5.33
CA MET A 59 14.48 8.22 4.12
C MET A 59 13.49 8.86 3.15
N TYR A 60 12.64 9.76 3.61
CA TYR A 60 11.65 10.39 2.76
C TYR A 60 12.30 11.26 1.68
N ARG A 61 11.73 11.23 0.47
CA ARG A 61 12.12 12.10 -0.65
C ARG A 61 10.91 12.87 -1.13
N GLU A 62 11.08 14.17 -1.28
CA GLU A 62 10.06 15.11 -1.73
C GLU A 62 9.36 14.63 -3.01
N GLY A 63 8.04 14.76 -3.04
CA GLY A 63 7.20 14.39 -4.18
C GLY A 63 6.94 12.90 -4.35
N GLN A 64 7.49 12.05 -3.48
CA GLN A 64 7.25 10.61 -3.51
C GLN A 64 6.08 10.19 -2.61
N MET A 65 5.54 9.01 -2.89
CA MET A 65 4.64 8.27 -2.02
C MET A 65 5.33 6.95 -1.65
N GLN A 66 6.01 6.92 -0.50
CA GLN A 66 6.78 5.75 -0.07
C GLN A 66 5.92 4.85 0.82
N CYS A 67 5.60 3.65 0.33
CA CYS A 67 4.79 2.66 1.02
C CYS A 67 5.66 1.79 1.93
N LEU A 68 5.47 1.90 3.23
CA LEU A 68 6.16 1.13 4.26
C LEU A 68 5.31 -0.06 4.71
N SER A 69 5.97 -1.14 5.08
CA SER A 69 5.34 -2.32 5.69
C SER A 69 5.91 -2.57 7.07
N PHE A 70 5.03 -2.87 8.02
CA PHE A 70 5.36 -3.24 9.39
C PHE A 70 4.97 -4.69 9.71
N GLY A 71 4.99 -5.56 8.70
CA GLY A 71 4.79 -7.00 8.85
C GLY A 71 5.91 -7.68 9.65
N TYR A 72 5.77 -8.97 9.92
CA TYR A 72 6.67 -9.72 10.80
C TYR A 72 8.16 -9.68 10.41
N SER A 73 8.48 -9.73 9.14
CA SER A 73 9.87 -9.74 8.64
C SER A 73 10.45 -8.34 8.39
N LYS A 74 9.79 -7.30 8.89
CA LYS A 74 10.17 -5.90 8.60
C LYS A 74 10.96 -5.29 9.74
N PRO A 75 11.75 -4.23 9.47
CA PRO A 75 12.56 -3.54 10.49
C PRO A 75 11.75 -3.15 11.72
N LEU A 76 10.61 -2.52 11.54
CA LEU A 76 9.60 -2.28 12.59
C LEU A 76 8.48 -3.30 12.40
N HIS A 77 8.49 -4.37 13.18
CA HIS A 77 7.44 -5.37 13.06
C HIS A 77 6.31 -5.16 14.09
N LEU A 78 5.11 -4.90 13.58
CA LEU A 78 3.89 -4.71 14.35
C LEU A 78 2.84 -5.79 14.05
N GLY A 79 3.23 -6.83 13.30
CA GLY A 79 2.33 -7.89 12.84
C GLY A 79 1.63 -7.50 11.53
N ARG A 80 0.63 -6.63 11.60
CA ARG A 80 -0.09 -6.11 10.42
C ARG A 80 -0.25 -4.61 10.55
N ALA A 81 0.59 -3.86 9.89
CA ALA A 81 0.47 -2.42 9.74
C ALA A 81 1.35 -1.94 8.59
N GLY A 82 1.22 -0.70 8.22
CA GLY A 82 2.03 0.00 7.25
C GLY A 82 1.85 1.50 7.38
N ALA A 83 2.61 2.25 6.62
CA ALA A 83 2.47 3.69 6.51
C ALA A 83 2.77 4.13 5.07
N ILE A 84 2.31 5.31 4.72
CA ILE A 84 2.69 5.98 3.47
C ILE A 84 3.33 7.32 3.86
N LEU A 85 4.57 7.53 3.47
CA LEU A 85 5.24 8.81 3.60
C LEU A 85 4.94 9.64 2.34
N LEU A 86 4.44 10.85 2.52
CA LEU A 86 4.09 11.76 1.42
C LEU A 86 4.04 13.21 1.92
N ASP A 87 4.15 14.15 1.00
CA ASP A 87 4.07 15.60 1.22
C ASP A 87 2.88 16.27 0.49
N ASP A 88 2.07 15.51 -0.22
CA ASP A 88 0.88 15.97 -0.92
C ASP A 88 -0.31 15.97 0.05
N GLU A 89 -0.70 17.16 0.53
CA GLU A 89 -1.78 17.35 1.51
C GLU A 89 -3.14 16.81 1.00
N ALA A 90 -3.46 17.03 -0.28
CA ALA A 90 -4.70 16.52 -0.85
C ALA A 90 -4.74 15.00 -0.90
N ALA A 91 -3.60 14.38 -1.24
CA ALA A 91 -3.44 12.93 -1.18
C ALA A 91 -3.52 12.40 0.26
N TYR A 92 -2.93 13.10 1.23
CA TYR A 92 -3.01 12.75 2.65
C TYR A 92 -4.46 12.68 3.14
N HIS A 93 -5.25 13.71 2.87
CA HIS A 93 -6.67 13.75 3.25
C HIS A 93 -7.45 12.61 2.61
N THR A 94 -7.32 12.43 1.29
CA THR A 94 -8.00 11.36 0.56
C THR A 94 -7.64 9.97 1.10
N LEU A 95 -6.35 9.68 1.29
CA LEU A 95 -5.89 8.39 1.80
C LEU A 95 -6.28 8.18 3.26
N SER A 96 -6.34 9.25 4.06
CA SER A 96 -6.79 9.18 5.45
C SER A 96 -8.26 8.80 5.56
N GLU A 97 -9.12 9.34 4.70
CA GLU A 97 -10.52 8.93 4.63
C GLU A 97 -10.66 7.51 4.06
N MET A 98 -9.95 7.19 2.97
CA MET A 98 -10.01 5.86 2.36
C MET A 98 -9.63 4.74 3.33
N ARG A 99 -8.64 4.92 4.21
CA ARG A 99 -8.28 3.91 5.23
C ARG A 99 -9.37 3.68 6.29
N ALA A 100 -10.30 4.62 6.44
CA ALA A 100 -11.37 4.65 7.42
C ALA A 100 -12.75 4.42 6.78
N ASP A 101 -12.87 3.50 5.85
CA ASP A 101 -14.10 3.18 5.11
C ASP A 101 -14.63 4.33 4.25
N GLY A 102 -13.76 5.24 3.83
CA GLY A 102 -14.12 6.45 3.07
C GLY A 102 -14.75 7.56 3.91
N ARG A 103 -14.66 7.46 5.23
CA ARG A 103 -15.24 8.43 6.16
C ARG A 103 -14.29 9.59 6.42
N GLY A 104 -14.84 10.80 6.47
CA GLY A 104 -14.11 11.96 6.97
C GLY A 104 -13.81 11.83 8.46
N LEU A 105 -12.55 12.10 8.85
CA LEU A 105 -12.11 11.97 10.24
C LEU A 105 -12.58 13.13 11.14
N GLU A 106 -13.07 14.21 10.53
CA GLU A 106 -13.60 15.41 11.17
C GLU A 106 -15.06 15.30 11.61
N TYR A 107 -15.75 14.24 11.22
CA TYR A 107 -17.16 14.05 11.58
C TYR A 107 -17.30 13.18 12.83
N ASP A 108 -18.04 13.67 13.83
CA ASP A 108 -18.35 12.91 15.03
C ASP A 108 -19.14 11.64 14.72
N LEU A 109 -20.13 11.77 13.82
CA LEU A 109 -20.94 10.66 13.35
C LEU A 109 -20.84 10.53 11.84
N TRP A 110 -20.49 9.35 11.35
CA TRP A 110 -20.46 9.07 9.91
C TRP A 110 -21.84 9.32 9.23
N SER A 111 -22.94 9.20 9.97
CA SER A 111 -24.29 9.49 9.49
C SER A 111 -24.51 10.97 9.13
N SER A 112 -23.65 11.88 9.60
CA SER A 112 -23.67 13.31 9.25
C SER A 112 -22.97 13.59 7.93
N GLN A 113 -22.16 12.68 7.46
CA GLN A 113 -21.40 12.81 6.22
C GLN A 113 -22.29 12.49 5.01
N LYS A 114 -22.24 13.35 3.98
CA LYS A 114 -23.08 13.22 2.78
C LYS A 114 -22.38 12.47 1.63
N HIS A 115 -21.06 12.47 1.61
CA HIS A 115 -20.24 11.87 0.57
C HIS A 115 -19.16 11.00 1.18
N PHE A 116 -18.89 9.86 0.57
CA PHE A 116 -17.87 8.91 0.99
C PHE A 116 -16.97 8.59 -0.19
N TYR A 117 -15.68 8.42 0.08
CA TYR A 117 -14.81 7.74 -0.88
C TYR A 117 -15.02 6.24 -0.82
N VAL A 118 -14.75 5.54 -1.92
CA VAL A 118 -14.61 4.08 -1.85
C VAL A 118 -13.35 3.79 -1.04
N GLY A 119 -13.53 3.25 0.15
CA GLY A 119 -12.46 3.09 1.13
C GLY A 119 -12.26 1.64 1.56
N TYR A 120 -11.43 1.48 2.58
CA TYR A 120 -11.01 0.20 3.13
C TYR A 120 -11.04 0.28 4.66
N HIS A 121 -11.22 -0.85 5.30
CA HIS A 121 -11.14 -0.96 6.76
C HIS A 121 -9.68 -1.21 7.19
N TYR A 122 -8.82 -0.20 7.02
CA TYR A 122 -7.36 -0.31 7.22
C TYR A 122 -6.84 0.54 8.38
N CYS A 123 -7.70 1.08 9.23
CA CYS A 123 -7.24 1.75 10.44
C CYS A 123 -6.55 0.74 11.36
N PRO A 124 -5.33 1.01 11.81
CA PRO A 124 -4.70 0.19 12.84
C PRO A 124 -5.44 0.34 14.17
N THR A 125 -5.36 -0.68 15.03
CA THR A 125 -5.90 -0.58 16.40
C THR A 125 -5.03 0.34 17.25
N LEU A 126 -5.60 0.86 18.37
CA LEU A 126 -4.84 1.69 19.30
C LEU A 126 -3.63 0.96 19.88
N GLU A 127 -3.77 -0.34 20.17
CA GLU A 127 -2.69 -1.19 20.68
C GLU A 127 -1.55 -1.29 19.64
N THR A 128 -1.89 -1.44 18.37
CA THR A 128 -0.88 -1.47 17.28
C THR A 128 -0.17 -0.14 17.16
N CYS A 129 -0.89 0.99 17.27
CA CYS A 129 -0.30 2.32 17.24
C CYS A 129 0.63 2.54 18.43
N GLN A 130 0.20 2.20 19.65
CA GLN A 130 1.01 2.31 20.87
C GLN A 130 2.28 1.47 20.77
N LEU A 131 2.15 0.21 20.34
CA LEU A 131 3.29 -0.67 20.12
C LEU A 131 4.28 -0.09 19.09
N GLY A 132 3.76 0.58 18.07
CA GLY A 132 4.57 1.26 17.05
C GLY A 132 5.38 2.40 17.65
N ILE A 133 4.75 3.26 18.45
CA ILE A 133 5.39 4.38 19.16
C ILE A 133 6.49 3.85 20.09
N ASP A 134 6.17 2.85 20.91
CA ASP A 134 7.10 2.30 21.91
C ASP A 134 8.35 1.65 21.27
N LYS A 135 8.21 1.15 20.06
CA LYS A 135 9.29 0.47 19.34
C LYS A 135 10.08 1.37 18.41
N LEU A 136 9.51 2.46 17.92
CA LEU A 136 10.08 3.26 16.84
C LEU A 136 11.49 3.77 17.18
N ASP A 137 11.68 4.28 18.39
CA ASP A 137 12.97 4.83 18.85
C ASP A 137 14.07 3.75 19.04
N ARG A 138 13.67 2.48 19.03
CA ARG A 138 14.57 1.33 19.22
C ARG A 138 14.85 0.58 17.93
N VAL A 139 14.25 0.98 16.83
CA VAL A 139 14.45 0.32 15.54
C VAL A 139 15.86 0.60 15.05
N VAL A 140 16.59 -0.46 14.76
CA VAL A 140 17.86 -0.35 14.07
C VAL A 140 17.58 0.01 12.60
N PRO A 141 18.13 1.11 12.08
CA PRO A 141 17.97 1.48 10.68
C PRO A 141 18.38 0.34 9.75
N GLN A 142 17.55 0.06 8.75
CA GLN A 142 17.77 -1.07 7.84
C GLN A 142 17.39 -0.72 6.41
N CYS A 143 18.22 -1.21 5.49
CA CYS A 143 17.96 -1.21 4.06
C CYS A 143 18.30 -2.62 3.54
N GLN A 144 17.27 -3.46 3.41
CA GLN A 144 17.42 -4.89 3.14
C GLN A 144 17.23 -5.19 1.65
N MET A 145 17.91 -6.21 1.16
CA MET A 145 17.68 -6.72 -0.20
C MET A 145 16.28 -7.31 -0.34
N GLY A 146 15.66 -7.10 -1.49
CA GLY A 146 14.40 -7.75 -1.88
C GLY A 146 14.66 -9.18 -2.35
N ASP A 147 14.58 -10.14 -1.44
CA ASP A 147 14.84 -11.57 -1.65
C ASP A 147 13.61 -12.39 -2.02
N TYR A 148 12.66 -11.75 -2.71
CA TYR A 148 11.44 -12.41 -3.12
C TYR A 148 11.65 -13.29 -4.35
N PRO A 149 10.91 -14.42 -4.45
CA PRO A 149 10.85 -15.21 -5.67
C PRO A 149 10.42 -14.37 -6.87
N ASP A 150 10.86 -14.76 -8.06
CA ASP A 150 10.43 -14.14 -9.30
C ASP A 150 8.95 -14.44 -9.60
N CYS A 151 8.12 -13.41 -9.61
CA CYS A 151 6.68 -13.51 -9.89
C CYS A 151 6.34 -13.59 -11.39
N LEU A 152 7.30 -13.48 -12.31
CA LEU A 152 7.04 -13.62 -13.76
C LEU A 152 6.43 -14.98 -14.14
N GLN A 153 6.74 -16.01 -13.35
CA GLN A 153 6.24 -17.36 -13.60
C GLN A 153 4.84 -17.60 -12.99
N LEU A 154 4.32 -16.65 -12.22
CA LEU A 154 3.00 -16.78 -11.62
C LEU A 154 1.94 -16.57 -12.69
N ARG A 155 1.17 -17.61 -12.96
CA ARG A 155 -0.05 -17.51 -13.75
C ARG A 155 -1.17 -17.04 -12.85
N PHE A 156 -1.65 -15.82 -13.06
CA PHE A 156 -2.88 -15.38 -12.45
C PHE A 156 -4.02 -16.17 -13.10
N SER A 157 -4.59 -17.14 -12.40
CA SER A 157 -5.82 -17.76 -12.84
C SER A 157 -6.88 -16.68 -12.93
N GLN A 158 -7.40 -16.44 -14.11
CA GLN A 158 -8.55 -15.56 -14.26
C GLN A 158 -9.70 -16.19 -13.45
N HIS A 159 -10.24 -15.46 -12.50
CA HIS A 159 -11.52 -15.83 -11.94
C HIS A 159 -12.52 -15.90 -13.09
N PRO A 160 -13.34 -16.96 -13.18
CA PRO A 160 -14.43 -17.00 -14.15
C PRO A 160 -15.25 -15.71 -14.00
N GLU A 161 -15.60 -15.08 -15.09
CA GLU A 161 -16.37 -13.82 -15.13
C GLU A 161 -17.68 -13.87 -14.32
N SER A 162 -18.16 -15.08 -14.00
CA SER A 162 -19.34 -15.34 -13.18
C SER A 162 -19.28 -14.83 -11.72
N LEU A 163 -18.12 -14.50 -11.18
CA LEU A 163 -18.01 -13.96 -9.82
C LEU A 163 -18.23 -12.44 -9.73
N HIS A 164 -18.04 -11.70 -10.82
CA HIS A 164 -18.33 -10.26 -10.84
C HIS A 164 -19.83 -9.97 -10.74
N SER A 165 -20.67 -10.84 -11.30
CA SER A 165 -22.13 -10.70 -11.24
C SER A 165 -22.73 -11.16 -9.89
N GLN A 166 -22.05 -12.03 -9.15
CA GLN A 166 -22.53 -12.52 -7.85
C GLN A 166 -22.18 -11.60 -6.67
N GLN A 167 -21.09 -10.83 -6.76
CA GLN A 167 -20.75 -9.87 -5.71
C GLN A 167 -21.63 -8.62 -5.69
N LEU A 168 -22.28 -8.28 -6.80
CA LEU A 168 -23.21 -7.14 -6.87
C LEU A 168 -24.65 -7.49 -6.42
N SER A 169 -24.96 -8.77 -6.16
CA SER A 169 -26.28 -9.21 -5.69
C SER A 169 -26.38 -9.42 -4.18
N LEU A 170 -25.33 -9.12 -3.42
CA LEU A 170 -25.29 -9.28 -1.96
C LEU A 170 -25.31 -7.94 -1.19
N PHE A 171 -25.61 -6.81 -1.89
CA PHE A 171 -25.84 -5.51 -1.27
C PHE A 171 -27.15 -4.89 -1.73
#